data_54be5f7b0fccf8957a4ce05fb47a2271
#
_entry.id   54be5f7b0fccf8957a4ce05fb47a2271
#
_cell.length_a   1.000
_cell.length_b   1.000
_cell.length_c   1.000
_cell.angle_alpha   90.00
_cell.angle_beta   90.00
_cell.angle_gamma   90.00
#
_symmetry.space_group_name_H-M   'P 1'
#
loop_
_entity.id
_entity.type
_entity.pdbx_description
1 polymer ?
#
loop_
_entity_poly.entity_id
_entity_poly.type
_entity_poly.pdbx_seq_one_letter_code
_entity_poly.pdbx_strand_id
1 'polypeptide(L)'
;FYFPIYKDGPYLSWQIDSAFKLLNLLGPHDNSLEYQRFSVKNLQKVAFKKWFRDSEQLQSVSVFKDYQFISAERLVVDTIRDAEKLEATVRNYTLMHQPKQLDDGWKVTLKDVLTAKEVNVKTKFILNVTGPWGNCVNQTMKPSIPDKVTGLKGAHIVVKLPEEFSECGIMIINRANEPMYFLPWHEMHYIGLNRTPYDGELDEVMASKDETEWLLGEVNYAFPQLNLQRTDILYSYAGIQP
;
A
#
# COMPACT_ATOMS: atom_id res chain seq x y z
N PHE A 1 6.66 -3.19 -14.14
CA PHE A 1 5.60 -2.17 -14.16
C PHE A 1 5.59 -1.42 -15.47
N TYR A 2 4.37 -1.12 -15.94
CA TYR A 2 4.12 -0.22 -17.05
C TYR A 2 3.51 1.07 -16.53
N PHE A 3 4.09 2.20 -16.91
CA PHE A 3 3.65 3.52 -16.50
C PHE A 3 3.38 4.38 -17.74
N PRO A 4 2.12 4.49 -18.19
CA PRO A 4 1.75 5.35 -19.31
C PRO A 4 1.81 6.82 -18.89
N ILE A 5 2.42 7.64 -19.73
CA ILE A 5 2.57 9.08 -19.53
C ILE A 5 1.80 9.80 -20.63
N TYR A 6 0.82 10.60 -20.22
CA TYR A 6 -0.09 11.32 -21.11
C TYR A 6 0.26 12.82 -21.18
N LYS A 7 -0.12 13.48 -22.29
CA LYS A 7 0.10 14.93 -22.50
C LYS A 7 -0.73 15.77 -21.53
N ASP A 8 -1.90 15.27 -21.13
CA ASP A 8 -2.83 15.88 -20.18
C ASP A 8 -2.54 15.50 -18.71
N GLY A 9 -1.49 14.72 -18.48
CA GLY A 9 -1.08 14.30 -17.13
C GLY A 9 -0.12 15.29 -16.45
N PRO A 10 0.14 15.12 -15.14
CA PRO A 10 0.97 16.01 -14.35
C PRO A 10 2.46 15.89 -14.65
N TYR A 11 2.90 14.83 -15.35
CA TYR A 11 4.31 14.55 -15.61
C TYR A 11 4.61 14.54 -17.09
N LEU A 12 5.77 15.12 -17.42
CA LEU A 12 6.34 15.03 -18.76
C LEU A 12 7.27 13.80 -18.87
N SER A 13 7.31 13.19 -20.05
CA SER A 13 8.14 12.00 -20.28
C SER A 13 9.62 12.17 -19.91
N TRP A 14 10.19 13.35 -20.12
CA TRP A 14 11.59 13.63 -19.78
C TRP A 14 11.84 13.72 -18.28
N GLN A 15 10.86 14.19 -17.50
CA GLN A 15 10.95 14.25 -16.03
C GLN A 15 11.06 12.84 -15.44
N ILE A 16 10.17 11.95 -15.89
CA ILE A 16 10.17 10.54 -15.46
C ILE A 16 11.46 9.84 -15.90
N ASP A 17 11.89 10.04 -17.15
CA ASP A 17 13.14 9.51 -17.67
C ASP A 17 14.35 9.96 -16.85
N SER A 18 14.41 11.25 -16.51
CA SER A 18 15.48 11.81 -15.67
C SER A 18 15.47 11.28 -14.25
N ALA A 19 14.28 11.11 -13.65
CA ALA A 19 14.13 10.53 -12.31
C ALA A 19 14.65 9.09 -12.26
N PHE A 20 14.27 8.23 -13.22
CA PHE A 20 14.75 6.85 -13.27
C PHE A 20 16.26 6.77 -13.57
N LYS A 21 16.80 7.64 -14.43
CA LYS A 21 18.26 7.73 -14.66
C LYS A 21 19.01 8.13 -13.39
N LEU A 22 18.46 9.07 -12.62
CA LEU A 22 19.04 9.49 -11.36
C LEU A 22 18.98 8.34 -10.32
N LEU A 23 17.85 7.62 -10.24
CA LEU A 23 17.73 6.44 -9.39
C LEU A 23 18.77 5.36 -9.76
N ASN A 24 18.96 5.08 -11.05
CA ASN A 24 20.01 4.16 -11.50
C ASN A 24 21.43 4.64 -11.16
N LEU A 25 21.65 5.96 -11.16
CA LEU A 25 22.98 6.53 -10.83
C LEU A 25 23.28 6.47 -9.34
N LEU A 26 22.27 6.70 -8.50
CA LEU A 26 22.40 6.78 -7.03
C LEU A 26 22.13 5.43 -6.34
N GLY A 27 21.44 4.52 -7.02
CA GLY A 27 21.09 3.20 -6.53
C GLY A 27 22.23 2.18 -6.65
N PRO A 28 21.99 0.94 -6.26
CA PRO A 28 22.92 -0.15 -6.48
C PRO A 28 23.26 -0.27 -7.97
N HIS A 29 24.54 -0.48 -8.30
CA HIS A 29 25.03 -0.59 -9.69
C HIS A 29 24.69 -1.94 -10.35
N ASP A 30 23.64 -2.60 -9.91
CA ASP A 30 23.19 -3.91 -10.40
C ASP A 30 22.13 -3.82 -11.51
N ASN A 31 21.77 -2.59 -11.95
CA ASN A 31 20.70 -2.34 -12.92
C ASN A 31 19.36 -3.02 -12.56
N SER A 32 19.07 -3.13 -11.27
CA SER A 32 17.90 -3.86 -10.75
C SER A 32 16.56 -3.31 -11.25
N LEU A 33 16.51 -2.02 -11.61
CA LEU A 33 15.29 -1.38 -12.14
C LEU A 33 14.97 -1.76 -13.58
N GLU A 34 15.95 -2.21 -14.38
CA GLU A 34 15.79 -2.55 -15.81
C GLU A 34 14.95 -1.52 -16.59
N TYR A 35 15.16 -0.22 -16.28
CA TYR A 35 14.33 0.86 -16.79
C TYR A 35 14.43 1.01 -18.31
N GLN A 36 13.27 1.10 -18.97
CA GLN A 36 13.15 1.37 -20.41
C GLN A 36 12.02 2.37 -20.64
N ARG A 37 12.16 3.23 -21.66
CA ARG A 37 11.11 4.12 -22.12
C ARG A 37 10.76 3.84 -23.57
N PHE A 38 9.48 3.59 -23.82
CA PHE A 38 8.93 3.45 -25.16
C PHE A 38 8.29 4.76 -25.60
N SER A 39 8.86 5.40 -26.61
CA SER A 39 8.23 6.56 -27.26
C SER A 39 7.04 6.15 -28.09
N VAL A 40 6.20 7.14 -28.49
CA VAL A 40 4.99 6.89 -29.32
C VAL A 40 5.30 6.04 -30.56
N LYS A 41 6.47 6.28 -31.22
CA LYS A 41 6.91 5.53 -32.39
C LYS A 41 7.16 4.04 -32.11
N ASN A 42 7.52 3.71 -30.88
CA ASN A 42 7.88 2.36 -30.44
C ASN A 42 6.79 1.69 -29.61
N LEU A 43 5.63 2.33 -29.42
CA LEU A 43 4.53 1.79 -28.61
C LEU A 43 3.94 0.48 -29.16
N GLN A 44 4.22 0.14 -30.43
CA GLN A 44 3.82 -1.16 -30.99
C GLN A 44 4.45 -2.35 -30.25
N LYS A 45 5.55 -2.14 -29.55
CA LYS A 45 6.23 -3.14 -28.71
C LYS A 45 5.62 -3.32 -27.33
N VAL A 46 4.67 -2.46 -26.94
CA VAL A 46 3.99 -2.53 -25.67
C VAL A 46 2.72 -3.32 -25.79
N ALA A 47 2.65 -4.49 -25.16
CA ALA A 47 1.52 -5.41 -25.26
C ALA A 47 0.18 -4.76 -24.86
N PHE A 48 0.22 -3.86 -23.88
CA PHE A 48 -0.95 -3.15 -23.36
C PHE A 48 -1.44 -1.98 -24.18
N LYS A 49 -0.78 -1.61 -25.28
CA LYS A 49 -1.16 -0.42 -26.06
C LYS A 49 -2.64 -0.34 -26.37
N LYS A 50 -3.26 -1.48 -26.71
CA LYS A 50 -4.68 -1.55 -27.06
C LYS A 50 -5.63 -1.18 -25.91
N TRP A 51 -5.17 -1.34 -24.67
CA TRP A 51 -5.97 -1.08 -23.47
C TRP A 51 -5.91 0.36 -22.98
N PHE A 52 -4.82 1.10 -23.28
CA PHE A 52 -4.65 2.46 -22.82
C PHE A 52 -5.71 3.39 -23.42
N ARG A 53 -6.20 4.34 -22.59
CA ARG A 53 -7.04 5.41 -23.06
C ARG A 53 -6.31 6.25 -24.11
N ASP A 54 -7.06 6.86 -25.03
CA ASP A 54 -6.64 7.91 -25.93
C ASP A 54 -5.16 7.84 -26.39
N SER A 55 -4.91 6.97 -27.37
CA SER A 55 -3.56 6.73 -27.92
C SER A 55 -2.89 8.00 -28.50
N GLU A 56 -3.66 9.05 -28.84
CA GLU A 56 -3.13 10.32 -29.38
C GLU A 56 -2.58 11.21 -28.26
N GLN A 57 -3.11 11.09 -27.05
CA GLN A 57 -2.62 11.81 -25.88
C GLN A 57 -1.46 11.09 -25.19
N LEU A 58 -1.25 9.81 -25.48
CA LEU A 58 -0.16 9.04 -24.90
C LEU A 58 1.19 9.53 -25.44
N GLN A 59 2.07 10.03 -24.55
CA GLN A 59 3.41 10.51 -24.91
C GLN A 59 4.44 9.38 -24.95
N SER A 60 4.43 8.54 -23.91
CA SER A 60 5.36 7.43 -23.77
C SER A 60 4.84 6.44 -22.73
N VAL A 61 5.46 5.27 -22.70
CA VAL A 61 5.30 4.29 -21.62
C VAL A 61 6.67 4.04 -21.01
N SER A 62 6.81 4.30 -19.72
CA SER A 62 7.96 3.89 -18.93
C SER A 62 7.74 2.48 -18.44
N VAL A 63 8.75 1.63 -18.56
CA VAL A 63 8.73 0.26 -18.06
C VAL A 63 9.90 0.09 -17.10
N PHE A 64 9.64 -0.46 -15.93
CA PHE A 64 10.66 -0.70 -14.92
C PHE A 64 10.32 -1.95 -14.10
N LYS A 65 11.33 -2.53 -13.50
CA LYS A 65 11.21 -3.69 -12.63
C LYS A 65 11.06 -3.23 -11.18
N ASP A 66 10.16 -3.87 -10.48
CA ASP A 66 10.01 -3.73 -9.04
C ASP A 66 9.57 -5.06 -8.44
N TYR A 67 9.63 -5.18 -7.13
CA TYR A 67 9.29 -6.41 -6.42
C TYR A 67 7.94 -6.25 -5.73
N GLN A 68 7.11 -7.27 -5.88
CA GLN A 68 5.83 -7.36 -5.18
C GLN A 68 5.90 -8.47 -4.13
N PHE A 69 5.51 -8.16 -2.91
CA PHE A 69 5.24 -9.19 -1.91
C PHE A 69 3.87 -9.82 -2.19
N ILE A 70 3.87 -11.09 -2.60
CA ILE A 70 2.62 -11.83 -2.85
C ILE A 70 1.86 -12.04 -1.54
N SER A 71 2.57 -12.18 -0.43
CA SER A 71 2.00 -12.33 0.92
C SER A 71 2.84 -11.52 1.90
N ALA A 72 2.46 -10.27 2.12
CA ALA A 72 3.13 -9.37 3.07
C ALA A 72 3.02 -9.90 4.51
N GLU A 73 1.91 -10.53 4.85
CA GLU A 73 1.66 -11.15 6.16
C GLU A 73 2.66 -12.27 6.45
N ARG A 74 3.03 -13.03 5.43
CA ARG A 74 4.03 -14.09 5.57
C ARG A 74 5.41 -13.54 5.91
N LEU A 75 5.79 -12.40 5.32
CA LEU A 75 7.04 -11.71 5.64
C LEU A 75 7.07 -11.31 7.12
N VAL A 76 5.96 -10.78 7.63
CA VAL A 76 5.82 -10.42 9.05
C VAL A 76 5.98 -11.66 9.94
N VAL A 77 5.31 -12.76 9.62
CA VAL A 77 5.44 -14.02 10.37
C VAL A 77 6.87 -14.53 10.38
N ASP A 78 7.56 -14.51 9.24
CA ASP A 78 8.95 -14.98 9.16
C ASP A 78 9.90 -14.07 9.95
N THR A 79 9.69 -12.75 9.93
CA THR A 79 10.44 -11.78 10.75
C THR A 79 10.23 -12.03 12.26
N ILE A 80 8.99 -12.30 12.67
CA ILE A 80 8.66 -12.65 14.06
C ILE A 80 9.38 -13.93 14.48
N ARG A 81 9.37 -14.95 13.64
CA ARG A 81 10.07 -16.22 13.93
C ARG A 81 11.58 -16.05 14.01
N ASP A 82 12.15 -15.15 13.24
CA ASP A 82 13.58 -14.82 13.36
C ASP A 82 13.88 -14.07 14.66
N ALA A 83 13.00 -13.18 15.09
CA ALA A 83 13.13 -12.54 16.40
C ALA A 83 13.08 -13.58 17.55
N GLU A 84 12.19 -14.59 17.48
CA GLU A 84 12.15 -15.68 18.46
C GLU A 84 13.45 -16.48 18.51
N LYS A 85 14.08 -16.75 17.35
CA LYS A 85 15.42 -17.41 17.31
C LYS A 85 16.51 -16.57 17.98
N LEU A 86 16.33 -15.26 18.05
CA LEU A 86 17.18 -14.30 18.74
C LEU A 86 16.72 -14.05 20.20
N GLU A 87 15.98 -14.99 20.78
CA GLU A 87 15.50 -15.00 22.17
C GLU A 87 14.45 -13.92 22.49
N ALA A 88 13.81 -13.30 21.50
CA ALA A 88 12.68 -12.43 21.74
C ALA A 88 11.44 -13.24 22.18
N THR A 89 10.74 -12.75 23.21
CA THR A 89 9.44 -13.30 23.59
C THR A 89 8.36 -12.62 22.77
N VAL A 90 7.70 -13.37 21.90
CA VAL A 90 6.60 -12.87 21.06
C VAL A 90 5.27 -13.42 21.55
N ARG A 91 4.27 -12.55 21.63
CA ARG A 91 2.91 -12.91 22.06
C ARG A 91 1.89 -12.16 21.22
N ASN A 92 1.04 -12.90 20.51
CA ASN A 92 -0.22 -12.39 19.95
C ASN A 92 -1.33 -12.45 21.01
N TYR A 93 -2.48 -11.92 20.72
CA TYR A 93 -3.63 -11.83 21.64
C TYR A 93 -3.27 -11.28 23.02
N THR A 94 -2.26 -10.41 23.09
CA THR A 94 -1.76 -9.85 24.34
C THR A 94 -1.86 -8.35 24.29
N LEU A 95 -2.71 -7.77 25.12
CA LEU A 95 -2.93 -6.34 25.24
C LEU A 95 -2.06 -5.77 26.37
N MET A 96 -1.28 -4.74 26.05
CA MET A 96 -0.63 -3.92 27.08
C MET A 96 -1.62 -2.88 27.61
N HIS A 97 -1.80 -2.83 28.90
CA HIS A 97 -2.59 -1.80 29.57
C HIS A 97 -1.97 -1.34 30.89
N GLN A 98 -2.49 -0.23 31.44
CA GLN A 98 -2.05 0.35 32.70
C GLN A 98 -0.52 0.59 32.79
N PRO A 99 0.11 1.21 31.78
CA PRO A 99 1.53 1.53 31.86
C PRO A 99 1.76 2.56 32.97
N LYS A 100 2.71 2.26 33.85
CA LYS A 100 3.12 3.17 34.96
C LYS A 100 4.61 3.44 34.85
N GLN A 101 4.96 4.70 34.73
CA GLN A 101 6.36 5.14 34.77
C GLN A 101 6.96 4.93 36.16
N LEU A 102 8.17 4.42 36.22
CA LEU A 102 9.01 4.25 37.40
C LEU A 102 10.26 5.09 37.20
N ASP A 103 11.08 5.22 38.26
CA ASP A 103 12.35 5.98 38.19
C ASP A 103 13.35 5.36 37.22
N ASP A 104 13.32 4.03 37.05
CA ASP A 104 14.24 3.25 36.23
C ASP A 104 13.57 2.53 35.00
N GLY A 105 12.38 2.98 34.63
CA GLY A 105 11.67 2.36 33.48
C GLY A 105 10.16 2.38 33.63
N TRP A 106 9.52 1.26 33.30
CA TRP A 106 8.08 1.12 33.25
C TRP A 106 7.61 -0.17 33.92
N LYS A 107 6.47 -0.11 34.56
CA LYS A 107 5.65 -1.27 34.93
C LYS A 107 4.42 -1.28 34.02
N VAL A 108 4.17 -2.40 33.34
CA VAL A 108 3.01 -2.60 32.46
C VAL A 108 2.28 -3.87 32.86
N THR A 109 0.98 -3.89 32.65
CA THR A 109 0.18 -5.08 32.75
C THR A 109 -0.07 -5.61 31.34
N LEU A 110 0.27 -6.87 31.11
CA LEU A 110 -0.04 -7.60 29.86
C LEU A 110 -1.22 -8.51 30.12
N LYS A 111 -2.27 -8.39 29.32
CA LYS A 111 -3.50 -9.16 29.43
C LYS A 111 -3.64 -10.07 28.20
N ASP A 112 -3.71 -11.35 28.42
CA ASP A 112 -4.12 -12.33 27.41
C ASP A 112 -5.63 -12.16 27.17
N VAL A 113 -6.01 -11.75 25.97
CA VAL A 113 -7.41 -11.43 25.64
C VAL A 113 -8.30 -12.68 25.50
N LEU A 114 -7.70 -13.86 25.28
CA LEU A 114 -8.44 -15.12 25.16
C LEU A 114 -8.79 -15.73 26.53
N THR A 115 -7.86 -15.60 27.49
CA THR A 115 -8.00 -16.22 28.82
C THR A 115 -8.31 -15.24 29.94
N ALA A 116 -8.25 -13.94 29.63
CA ALA A 116 -8.33 -12.82 30.59
C ALA A 116 -7.25 -12.83 31.69
N LYS A 117 -6.22 -13.68 31.57
CA LYS A 117 -5.10 -13.70 32.52
C LYS A 117 -4.22 -12.47 32.36
N GLU A 118 -3.75 -11.98 33.49
CA GLU A 118 -2.89 -10.80 33.54
C GLU A 118 -1.52 -11.12 34.16
N VAL A 119 -0.49 -10.46 33.64
CA VAL A 119 0.87 -10.50 34.22
C VAL A 119 1.46 -9.10 34.24
N ASN A 120 2.17 -8.79 35.32
CA ASN A 120 2.89 -7.54 35.45
C ASN A 120 4.34 -7.72 34.99
N VAL A 121 4.80 -6.84 34.13
CA VAL A 121 6.16 -6.84 33.58
C VAL A 121 6.83 -5.49 33.87
N LYS A 122 8.11 -5.51 34.22
CA LYS A 122 8.95 -4.32 34.28
C LYS A 122 9.85 -4.27 33.03
N THR A 123 9.98 -3.10 32.44
CA THR A 123 10.83 -2.86 31.28
C THR A 123 11.49 -1.49 31.34
N LYS A 124 12.65 -1.34 30.73
CA LYS A 124 13.34 -0.03 30.65
C LYS A 124 12.67 0.89 29.62
N PHE A 125 12.18 0.33 28.51
CA PHE A 125 11.62 1.08 27.40
C PHE A 125 10.32 0.43 26.91
N ILE A 126 9.44 1.26 26.37
CA ILE A 126 8.26 0.84 25.58
C ILE A 126 8.42 1.44 24.18
N LEU A 127 8.40 0.60 23.17
CA LEU A 127 8.35 1.03 21.77
C LEU A 127 6.92 0.89 21.26
N ASN A 128 6.30 2.03 20.95
CA ASN A 128 4.97 2.06 20.36
C ASN A 128 5.09 2.03 18.84
N VAL A 129 4.84 0.85 18.25
CA VAL A 129 4.85 0.59 16.80
C VAL A 129 3.49 0.06 16.34
N THR A 130 2.42 0.52 16.96
CA THR A 130 1.05 0.03 16.75
C THR A 130 0.34 0.67 15.55
N GLY A 131 1.09 1.28 14.62
CA GLY A 131 0.53 1.84 13.39
C GLY A 131 -0.58 2.87 13.66
N PRO A 132 -1.79 2.69 13.08
CA PRO A 132 -2.90 3.64 13.26
C PRO A 132 -3.32 3.83 14.73
N TRP A 133 -3.15 2.83 15.59
CA TRP A 133 -3.48 2.90 17.02
C TRP A 133 -2.42 3.63 17.85
N GLY A 134 -1.39 4.20 17.22
CA GLY A 134 -0.28 4.88 17.89
C GLY A 134 -0.73 5.96 18.87
N ASN A 135 -1.71 6.79 18.50
CA ASN A 135 -2.25 7.82 19.38
C ASN A 135 -2.97 7.23 20.59
N CYS A 136 -3.79 6.19 20.37
CA CYS A 136 -4.51 5.52 21.45
C CYS A 136 -3.54 4.98 22.51
N VAL A 137 -2.46 4.31 22.07
CA VAL A 137 -1.44 3.77 22.98
C VAL A 137 -0.68 4.90 23.70
N ASN A 138 -0.30 5.97 23.00
CA ASN A 138 0.37 7.12 23.62
C ASN A 138 -0.50 7.77 24.71
N GLN A 139 -1.79 7.93 24.47
CA GLN A 139 -2.73 8.51 25.43
C GLN A 139 -2.89 7.65 26.69
N THR A 140 -2.77 6.31 26.58
CA THR A 140 -2.76 5.44 27.78
C THR A 140 -1.51 5.64 28.64
N MET A 141 -0.37 6.01 28.03
CA MET A 141 0.86 6.29 28.75
C MET A 141 0.86 7.68 29.38
N LYS A 142 0.42 8.68 28.63
CA LYS A 142 0.32 10.07 29.08
C LYS A 142 -0.74 10.83 28.27
N PRO A 143 -1.91 11.12 28.87
CA PRO A 143 -3.04 11.77 28.16
C PRO A 143 -2.71 13.13 27.51
N SER A 144 -1.67 13.81 27.97
CA SER A 144 -1.24 15.11 27.41
C SER A 144 -0.34 15.01 26.19
N ILE A 145 -0.02 13.81 25.71
CA ILE A 145 0.76 13.65 24.45
C ILE A 145 -0.16 14.05 23.30
N PRO A 146 0.24 15.03 22.47
CA PRO A 146 -0.55 15.36 21.28
C PRO A 146 -0.51 14.21 20.27
N ASP A 147 -1.53 14.14 19.43
CA ASP A 147 -1.59 13.15 18.34
C ASP A 147 -0.37 13.26 17.43
N LYS A 148 0.21 12.13 17.09
CA LYS A 148 1.40 12.00 16.26
C LYS A 148 1.11 11.30 14.92
N VAL A 149 -0.04 10.63 14.83
CA VAL A 149 -0.46 9.84 13.69
C VAL A 149 -1.74 10.44 13.14
N THR A 150 -1.77 10.67 11.83
CA THR A 150 -2.97 11.05 11.09
C THR A 150 -3.31 9.92 10.14
N GLY A 151 -4.45 9.26 10.34
CA GLY A 151 -4.85 8.14 9.51
C GLY A 151 -5.24 8.55 8.09
N LEU A 152 -4.68 7.89 7.10
CA LEU A 152 -5.11 7.95 5.72
C LEU A 152 -5.72 6.60 5.33
N LYS A 153 -7.01 6.60 5.01
CA LYS A 153 -7.69 5.41 4.53
C LYS A 153 -7.36 5.17 3.07
N GLY A 154 -6.95 3.95 2.75
CA GLY A 154 -6.76 3.47 1.39
C GLY A 154 -7.70 2.32 1.10
N ALA A 155 -8.54 2.45 0.07
CA ALA A 155 -9.43 1.38 -0.39
C ALA A 155 -8.87 0.73 -1.66
N HIS A 156 -9.19 -0.55 -1.81
CA HIS A 156 -8.85 -1.37 -2.97
C HIS A 156 -10.06 -2.19 -3.42
N ILE A 157 -10.09 -2.48 -4.71
CA ILE A 157 -10.99 -3.48 -5.29
C ILE A 157 -10.18 -4.63 -5.87
N VAL A 158 -10.76 -5.82 -5.82
CA VAL A 158 -10.20 -7.03 -6.44
C VAL A 158 -11.11 -7.44 -7.59
N VAL A 159 -10.52 -7.57 -8.76
CA VAL A 159 -11.23 -7.94 -10.00
C VAL A 159 -10.43 -8.97 -10.77
N LYS A 160 -11.05 -9.62 -11.75
CA LYS A 160 -10.36 -10.46 -12.73
C LYS A 160 -10.19 -9.65 -14.02
N LEU A 161 -8.94 -9.38 -14.40
CA LEU A 161 -8.60 -8.71 -15.65
C LEU A 161 -8.25 -9.75 -16.75
N PRO A 162 -8.23 -9.33 -18.03
CA PRO A 162 -7.73 -10.16 -19.13
C PRO A 162 -6.31 -10.69 -18.88
N GLU A 163 -5.98 -11.81 -19.50
CA GLU A 163 -4.71 -12.53 -19.29
C GLU A 163 -3.47 -11.65 -19.54
N GLU A 164 -3.57 -10.69 -20.45
CA GLU A 164 -2.45 -9.77 -20.74
C GLU A 164 -2.00 -8.93 -19.52
N PHE A 165 -2.83 -8.84 -18.49
CA PHE A 165 -2.52 -8.13 -17.25
C PHE A 165 -1.86 -9.03 -16.19
N SER A 166 -1.81 -10.36 -16.38
CA SER A 166 -1.46 -11.32 -15.33
C SER A 166 0.02 -11.30 -14.90
N GLU A 167 0.93 -10.88 -15.77
CA GLU A 167 2.37 -10.96 -15.51
C GLU A 167 3.03 -9.61 -15.19
N CYS A 168 2.25 -8.54 -15.03
CA CYS A 168 2.84 -7.22 -14.85
C CYS A 168 1.97 -6.28 -14.02
N GLY A 169 2.64 -5.48 -13.22
CA GLY A 169 2.02 -4.33 -12.56
C GLY A 169 1.84 -3.18 -13.53
N ILE A 170 0.77 -2.41 -13.33
CA ILE A 170 0.58 -1.14 -14.02
C ILE A 170 0.41 -0.05 -12.98
N MET A 171 1.11 1.05 -13.17
CA MET A 171 0.95 2.27 -12.41
C MET A 171 0.36 3.33 -13.32
N ILE A 172 -0.70 3.99 -12.88
CA ILE A 172 -1.28 5.15 -13.57
C ILE A 172 -1.30 6.33 -12.63
N ILE A 173 -1.45 7.53 -13.19
CA ILE A 173 -1.87 8.69 -12.43
C ILE A 173 -3.36 8.88 -12.65
N ASN A 174 -4.12 8.86 -11.56
CA ASN A 174 -5.55 9.02 -11.57
C ASN A 174 -5.96 10.49 -11.81
N ARG A 175 -7.26 10.76 -11.94
CA ARG A 175 -7.79 12.13 -12.16
C ARG A 175 -7.60 13.08 -10.97
N ALA A 176 -7.25 12.54 -9.79
CA ALA A 176 -6.85 13.34 -8.62
C ALA A 176 -5.34 13.63 -8.59
N ASN A 177 -4.58 13.29 -9.65
CA ASN A 177 -3.13 13.40 -9.74
C ASN A 177 -2.36 12.53 -8.72
N GLU A 178 -2.93 11.41 -8.32
CA GLU A 178 -2.30 10.45 -7.41
C GLU A 178 -1.96 9.15 -8.12
N PRO A 179 -0.90 8.45 -7.68
CA PRO A 179 -0.58 7.14 -8.23
C PRO A 179 -1.63 6.10 -7.85
N MET A 180 -2.01 5.29 -8.81
CA MET A 180 -2.91 4.16 -8.64
C MET A 180 -2.31 2.94 -9.31
N TYR A 181 -2.41 1.79 -8.66
CA TYR A 181 -1.74 0.56 -9.05
C TYR A 181 -2.74 -0.53 -9.42
N PHE A 182 -2.37 -1.30 -10.45
CA PHE A 182 -3.04 -2.53 -10.87
C PHE A 182 -2.01 -3.64 -10.69
N LEU A 183 -2.20 -4.49 -9.73
CA LEU A 183 -1.21 -5.49 -9.36
C LEU A 183 -1.79 -6.89 -9.49
N PRO A 184 -1.14 -7.79 -10.24
CA PRO A 184 -1.57 -9.16 -10.30
C PRO A 184 -1.43 -9.83 -8.94
N TRP A 185 -2.41 -10.65 -8.58
CA TRP A 185 -2.41 -11.42 -7.35
C TRP A 185 -3.12 -12.76 -7.59
N HIS A 186 -2.33 -13.81 -7.74
CA HIS A 186 -2.81 -15.10 -8.26
C HIS A 186 -3.52 -14.94 -9.62
N GLU A 187 -4.76 -15.40 -9.74
CA GLU A 187 -5.57 -15.24 -10.95
C GLU A 187 -6.40 -13.95 -10.99
N MET A 188 -6.21 -13.08 -10.03
CA MET A 188 -6.93 -11.83 -9.85
C MET A 188 -5.99 -10.63 -9.90
N HIS A 189 -6.57 -9.45 -9.79
CA HIS A 189 -5.82 -8.20 -9.67
C HIS A 189 -6.42 -7.36 -8.57
N TYR A 190 -5.58 -6.83 -7.69
CA TYR A 190 -6.03 -5.79 -6.79
C TYR A 190 -5.65 -4.42 -7.34
N ILE A 191 -6.59 -3.50 -7.26
CA ILE A 191 -6.51 -2.17 -7.84
C ILE A 191 -6.77 -1.17 -6.74
N GLY A 192 -5.89 -0.21 -6.62
CA GLY A 192 -5.96 0.89 -5.67
C GLY A 192 -4.72 1.76 -5.80
N LEU A 193 -4.57 2.81 -5.03
CA LEU A 193 -5.38 3.09 -3.86
C LEU A 193 -6.00 4.49 -4.03
N ASN A 194 -7.10 4.75 -3.34
CA ASN A 194 -7.51 6.10 -3.03
C ASN A 194 -6.93 6.49 -1.66
N ARG A 195 -6.81 7.77 -1.40
CA ARG A 195 -6.31 8.28 -0.10
C ARG A 195 -7.29 9.31 0.44
N THR A 196 -7.95 8.97 1.52
CA THR A 196 -8.87 9.88 2.20
C THR A 196 -8.50 10.02 3.67
N PRO A 197 -8.51 11.23 4.25
CA PRO A 197 -8.37 11.39 5.69
C PRO A 197 -9.40 10.53 6.42
N TYR A 198 -9.01 9.91 7.53
CA TYR A 198 -9.88 9.03 8.29
C TYR A 198 -9.75 9.30 9.79
N ASP A 199 -10.88 9.55 10.42
CA ASP A 199 -11.05 9.82 11.85
C ASP A 199 -12.08 8.88 12.52
N GLY A 200 -12.49 7.83 11.80
CA GLY A 200 -13.45 6.85 12.31
C GLY A 200 -12.83 5.73 13.15
N GLU A 201 -13.65 4.73 13.47
CA GLU A 201 -13.25 3.55 14.25
C GLU A 201 -12.21 2.72 13.50
N LEU A 202 -11.05 2.50 14.14
CA LEU A 202 -9.90 1.82 13.51
C LEU A 202 -10.11 0.31 13.34
N ASP A 203 -11.00 -0.29 14.13
CA ASP A 203 -11.28 -1.73 14.10
C ASP A 203 -12.38 -2.11 13.08
N GLU A 204 -13.07 -1.11 12.49
CA GLU A 204 -14.19 -1.33 11.56
C GLU A 204 -13.95 -0.68 10.18
N VAL A 205 -12.71 -0.66 9.74
CA VAL A 205 -12.33 -0.02 8.47
C VAL A 205 -12.78 -0.87 7.28
N MET A 206 -13.66 -0.34 6.46
CA MET A 206 -14.13 -0.99 5.23
C MET A 206 -14.11 -0.02 4.05
N ALA A 207 -13.95 -0.56 2.84
CA ALA A 207 -14.15 0.22 1.62
C ALA A 207 -15.63 0.57 1.47
N SER A 208 -15.93 1.86 1.33
CA SER A 208 -17.30 2.32 1.12
C SER A 208 -17.77 2.07 -0.32
N LYS A 209 -19.08 2.17 -0.53
CA LYS A 209 -19.66 2.09 -1.88
C LYS A 209 -19.10 3.17 -2.80
N ASP A 210 -19.00 4.39 -2.31
CA ASP A 210 -18.53 5.54 -3.10
C ASP A 210 -17.06 5.38 -3.48
N GLU A 211 -16.21 4.84 -2.57
CA GLU A 211 -14.82 4.54 -2.85
C GLU A 211 -14.68 3.46 -3.92
N THR A 212 -15.47 2.40 -3.85
CA THR A 212 -15.44 1.34 -4.85
C THR A 212 -15.94 1.79 -6.22
N GLU A 213 -16.96 2.62 -6.27
CA GLU A 213 -17.48 3.23 -7.52
C GLU A 213 -16.46 4.22 -8.11
N TRP A 214 -15.82 5.01 -7.26
CA TRP A 214 -14.73 5.89 -7.68
C TRP A 214 -13.57 5.11 -8.30
N LEU A 215 -13.11 4.03 -7.64
CA LEU A 215 -12.05 3.16 -8.16
C LEU A 215 -12.42 2.56 -9.51
N LEU A 216 -13.65 2.05 -9.67
CA LEU A 216 -14.14 1.56 -10.98
C LEU A 216 -14.11 2.66 -12.04
N GLY A 217 -14.52 3.88 -11.68
CA GLY A 217 -14.47 5.03 -12.56
C GLY A 217 -13.06 5.35 -13.05
N GLU A 218 -12.06 5.26 -12.16
CA GLU A 218 -10.65 5.47 -12.51
C GLU A 218 -10.09 4.33 -13.40
N VAL A 219 -10.48 3.07 -13.12
CA VAL A 219 -10.11 1.93 -13.97
C VAL A 219 -10.64 2.12 -15.38
N ASN A 220 -11.93 2.41 -15.52
CA ASN A 220 -12.56 2.57 -16.82
C ASN A 220 -12.09 3.84 -17.55
N TYR A 221 -11.67 4.87 -16.82
CA TYR A 221 -11.01 6.02 -17.41
C TYR A 221 -9.64 5.67 -18.00
N ALA A 222 -8.82 4.91 -17.26
CA ALA A 222 -7.48 4.52 -17.71
C ALA A 222 -7.51 3.47 -18.83
N PHE A 223 -8.47 2.55 -18.76
CA PHE A 223 -8.64 1.42 -19.65
C PHE A 223 -10.10 1.29 -20.10
N PRO A 224 -10.59 2.16 -21.00
CA PRO A 224 -12.02 2.21 -21.35
C PRO A 224 -12.54 0.88 -21.93
N GLN A 225 -11.69 0.10 -22.58
CA GLN A 225 -12.07 -1.18 -23.17
C GLN A 225 -12.35 -2.28 -22.14
N LEU A 226 -11.91 -2.11 -20.87
CA LEU A 226 -12.24 -3.06 -19.80
C LEU A 226 -13.71 -2.98 -19.44
N ASN A 227 -14.29 -1.77 -19.46
CA ASN A 227 -15.71 -1.50 -19.16
C ASN A 227 -16.22 -2.25 -17.94
N LEU A 228 -15.41 -2.26 -16.85
CA LEU A 228 -15.75 -3.00 -15.63
C LEU A 228 -17.01 -2.41 -14.98
N GLN A 229 -17.85 -3.31 -14.49
CA GLN A 229 -19.07 -3.02 -13.77
C GLN A 229 -18.91 -3.37 -12.29
N ARG A 230 -19.81 -2.88 -11.46
CA ARG A 230 -19.82 -3.23 -10.03
C ARG A 230 -19.88 -4.74 -9.78
N THR A 231 -20.54 -5.48 -10.67
CA THR A 231 -20.65 -6.93 -10.62
C THR A 231 -19.33 -7.67 -10.85
N ASP A 232 -18.33 -6.99 -11.42
CA ASP A 232 -17.00 -7.55 -11.65
C ASP A 232 -16.08 -7.43 -10.43
N ILE A 233 -16.51 -6.68 -9.41
CA ILE A 233 -15.79 -6.60 -8.13
C ILE A 233 -16.01 -7.90 -7.37
N LEU A 234 -14.94 -8.66 -7.20
CA LEU A 234 -14.95 -9.90 -6.41
C LEU A 234 -14.85 -9.62 -4.91
N TYR A 235 -13.99 -8.67 -4.54
CA TYR A 235 -13.75 -8.21 -3.17
C TYR A 235 -13.42 -6.74 -3.14
N SER A 236 -13.69 -6.12 -2.00
CA SER A 236 -13.15 -4.80 -1.66
C SER A 236 -12.60 -4.83 -0.23
N TYR A 237 -11.54 -4.09 0.01
CA TYR A 237 -10.98 -3.94 1.35
C TYR A 237 -10.39 -2.54 1.51
N ALA A 238 -10.24 -2.13 2.76
CA ALA A 238 -9.58 -0.88 3.09
C ALA A 238 -8.67 -1.07 4.30
N GLY A 239 -7.68 -0.20 4.40
CA GLY A 239 -6.78 -0.14 5.55
C GLY A 239 -6.40 1.30 5.85
N ILE A 240 -5.89 1.54 7.05
CA ILE A 240 -5.41 2.85 7.48
C ILE A 240 -3.89 2.84 7.45
N GLN A 241 -3.35 3.77 6.68
CA GLN A 241 -1.94 4.11 6.70
C GLN A 241 -1.74 5.21 7.74
N PRO A 242 -0.85 5.01 8.73
CA PRO A 242 -0.53 6.02 9.74
C PRO A 242 0.31 7.16 9.19
#